data_05d24070cb1daea76694743207c6e86e
#
_entry.id   05d24070cb1daea76694743207c6e86e
#
_cell.length_a   1.000
_cell.length_b   1.000
_cell.length_c   1.000
_cell.angle_alpha   90.00
_cell.angle_beta   90.00
_cell.angle_gamma   90.00
#
_symmetry.space_group_name_H-M   'P 1'
#
loop_
_entity.id
_entity.type
_entity.pdbx_description
1 polymer ?
#
loop_
_entity_poly.entity_id
_entity_poly.type
_entity_poly.pdbx_seq_one_letter_code
_entity_poly.pdbx_strand_id
1 'polypeptide(L)'
;MNFRKIYCIAAMALMCCTGSMFTSCDDYLDVDSYFDEIFELDSVFKRKEYLEEYINGAGKLLPNEGDLWTNAWSPYQGASDENFTSWNDSRHKAIQLMVDEVTPQSDFYNNYGTWYKGIRKANLVLERINECEDITTSDLRDFMGRCYFLRAYFYYKLVEAYGPVPIVPEMAYDVDASAESMSLERETYENCINYICENFEKAYEYLPSSRTSTLVNLPTSGAALALMGRVRLIEASPWYNGNEFYADWKRSDGTNFMPQVKDESKWGTAALLAKRLIKGSEAGSFKYKLHTVERKLDTKPLPENVPDENYPNGAGGIDALRSYAFMFNGETPAYNNDEFIYMCGYSSTAGDSPAWIATPTSLGGGNGLNITYATVKAFRMEDGSDINNSPLYPTNYWEAIGGSSQSFSDYTLPSDAAKMFDKMEMRFYASVGFNHCYWSGLSYIGTEGNQTKQTVTYYANGTAAPSSDHPEDYNHTGFTCKMYI
;
A
#
# COMPACT_ATOMS: atom_id res chain seq x y z
N MET A 1 -5.28 15.63 -76.14
CA MET A 1 -4.51 14.94 -75.08
C MET A 1 -4.28 13.53 -75.55
N ASN A 2 -3.02 13.12 -75.82
CA ASN A 2 -2.69 11.91 -76.55
C ASN A 2 -2.96 10.63 -75.72
N PHE A 3 -3.78 9.72 -76.26
CA PHE A 3 -4.11 8.43 -75.63
C PHE A 3 -2.88 7.64 -75.17
N ARG A 4 -1.76 7.76 -75.78
CA ARG A 4 -0.48 7.14 -75.39
C ARG A 4 0.02 7.62 -73.98
N LYS A 5 -0.24 8.85 -73.57
CA LYS A 5 0.14 9.35 -72.25
C LYS A 5 -0.78 8.82 -71.11
N ILE A 6 -2.04 8.50 -71.41
CA ILE A 6 -2.97 7.93 -70.47
C ILE A 6 -2.61 6.46 -70.20
N TYR A 7 -2.20 5.70 -71.19
CA TYR A 7 -1.76 4.31 -70.97
C TYR A 7 -0.45 4.21 -70.18
N CYS A 8 0.48 5.14 -70.33
CA CYS A 8 1.72 5.17 -69.56
C CYS A 8 1.47 5.54 -68.11
N ILE A 9 0.53 6.44 -67.80
CA ILE A 9 0.18 6.81 -66.44
C ILE A 9 -0.61 5.68 -65.77
N ALA A 10 -1.51 5.01 -66.47
CA ALA A 10 -2.24 3.85 -65.98
C ALA A 10 -1.33 2.64 -65.71
N ALA A 11 -0.35 2.38 -66.53
CA ALA A 11 0.65 1.33 -66.36
C ALA A 11 1.61 1.63 -65.19
N MET A 12 2.02 2.88 -64.96
CA MET A 12 2.81 3.29 -63.81
C MET A 12 2.01 3.21 -62.49
N ALA A 13 0.74 3.58 -62.53
CA ALA A 13 -0.14 3.44 -61.36
C ALA A 13 -0.38 1.96 -60.99
N LEU A 14 -0.51 1.08 -62.00
CA LEU A 14 -0.66 -0.36 -61.77
C LEU A 14 0.63 -1.01 -61.21
N MET A 15 1.81 -0.56 -61.65
CA MET A 15 3.11 -1.00 -61.11
C MET A 15 3.37 -0.51 -59.68
N CYS A 16 2.89 0.66 -59.32
CA CYS A 16 2.98 1.14 -57.94
C CYS A 16 2.03 0.39 -56.97
N CYS A 17 0.89 -0.11 -57.46
CA CYS A 17 -0.04 -0.89 -56.62
C CYS A 17 0.37 -2.35 -56.47
N THR A 18 1.22 -2.90 -57.32
CA THR A 18 1.73 -4.29 -57.19
C THR A 18 3.00 -4.39 -56.34
N GLY A 19 3.71 -3.27 -56.13
CA GLY A 19 4.93 -3.21 -55.31
C GLY A 19 4.64 -3.14 -53.76
N SER A 20 3.42 -2.85 -53.38
CA SER A 20 3.05 -2.71 -51.96
C SER A 20 2.37 -3.96 -51.35
N MET A 21 2.28 -5.07 -52.06
CA MET A 21 1.69 -6.31 -51.53
C MET A 21 2.71 -7.37 -51.07
N PHE A 22 4.01 -7.07 -51.11
CA PHE A 22 5.04 -8.04 -50.70
C PHE A 22 5.79 -7.68 -49.43
N THR A 23 5.39 -6.62 -48.71
CA THR A 23 6.04 -6.25 -47.45
C THR A 23 5.26 -6.70 -46.20
N SER A 24 4.25 -7.58 -46.37
CA SER A 24 3.37 -7.96 -45.23
C SER A 24 3.66 -9.35 -44.66
N CYS A 25 4.72 -10.03 -45.08
CA CYS A 25 5.00 -11.39 -44.58
C CYS A 25 6.31 -11.53 -43.81
N ASP A 26 7.21 -10.56 -43.83
CA ASP A 26 8.48 -10.66 -43.12
C ASP A 26 8.27 -10.49 -41.60
N ASP A 27 7.39 -9.59 -41.17
CA ASP A 27 7.08 -9.38 -39.74
C ASP A 27 6.29 -10.54 -39.09
N TYR A 28 5.56 -11.35 -39.88
CA TYR A 28 4.78 -12.47 -39.36
C TYR A 28 5.59 -13.76 -39.21
N LEU A 29 6.74 -13.82 -39.85
CA LEU A 29 7.69 -14.96 -39.85
C LEU A 29 9.02 -14.59 -39.18
N ASP A 30 9.11 -13.42 -38.56
CA ASP A 30 10.26 -13.06 -37.74
C ASP A 30 10.23 -13.86 -36.43
N VAL A 31 10.60 -15.12 -36.52
CA VAL A 31 10.85 -16.00 -35.40
C VAL A 31 12.17 -15.67 -34.71
N ASP A 32 13.02 -14.84 -35.33
CA ASP A 32 14.32 -14.48 -34.77
C ASP A 32 14.15 -13.64 -33.51
N SER A 33 13.16 -12.72 -33.44
CA SER A 33 12.82 -11.98 -32.24
C SER A 33 12.35 -12.90 -31.10
N TYR A 34 11.67 -14.00 -31.43
CA TYR A 34 11.25 -14.99 -30.44
C TYR A 34 12.42 -15.86 -29.95
N PHE A 35 13.34 -16.19 -30.82
CA PHE A 35 14.57 -16.89 -30.46
C PHE A 35 15.54 -15.98 -29.70
N ASP A 36 15.61 -14.70 -30.06
CA ASP A 36 16.37 -13.68 -29.32
C ASP A 36 15.83 -13.51 -27.91
N GLU A 37 14.50 -13.48 -27.70
CA GLU A 37 13.89 -13.44 -26.35
C GLU A 37 14.24 -14.70 -25.53
N ILE A 38 14.24 -15.89 -26.12
CA ILE A 38 14.63 -17.13 -25.43
C ILE A 38 16.13 -17.12 -25.12
N PHE A 39 16.94 -16.63 -26.03
CA PHE A 39 18.39 -16.52 -25.83
C PHE A 39 18.74 -15.47 -24.77
N GLU A 40 18.01 -14.37 -24.73
CA GLU A 40 18.12 -13.34 -23.70
C GLU A 40 17.70 -13.88 -22.32
N LEU A 41 16.62 -14.64 -22.24
CA LEU A 41 16.17 -15.23 -20.97
C LEU A 41 17.22 -16.20 -20.37
N ASP A 42 17.85 -17.04 -21.18
CA ASP A 42 18.92 -17.92 -20.74
C ASP A 42 20.15 -17.16 -20.26
N SER A 43 20.48 -16.03 -20.87
CA SER A 43 21.60 -15.18 -20.46
C SER A 43 21.35 -14.51 -19.10
N VAL A 44 20.08 -14.22 -18.76
CA VAL A 44 19.70 -13.63 -17.47
C VAL A 44 20.14 -14.50 -16.29
N PHE A 45 20.02 -15.82 -16.42
CA PHE A 45 20.37 -16.75 -15.33
C PHE A 45 21.87 -17.04 -15.21
N LYS A 46 22.70 -16.58 -16.15
CA LYS A 46 24.16 -16.81 -16.13
C LYS A 46 24.93 -15.75 -15.31
N ARG A 47 24.36 -14.55 -15.16
CA ARG A 47 25.05 -13.41 -14.54
C ARG A 47 24.22 -12.84 -13.40
N LYS A 48 24.90 -12.61 -12.27
CA LYS A 48 24.30 -12.04 -11.05
C LYS A 48 23.54 -10.73 -11.33
N GLU A 49 24.15 -9.81 -12.07
CA GLU A 49 23.57 -8.49 -12.36
C GLU A 49 22.21 -8.61 -13.08
N TYR A 50 22.15 -9.41 -14.13
CA TYR A 50 20.90 -9.60 -14.88
C TYR A 50 19.85 -10.36 -14.06
N LEU A 51 20.29 -11.32 -13.28
CA LEU A 51 19.41 -12.06 -12.37
C LEU A 51 18.80 -11.13 -11.31
N GLU A 52 19.59 -10.21 -10.76
CA GLU A 52 19.10 -9.22 -9.80
C GLU A 52 18.10 -8.25 -10.45
N GLU A 53 18.37 -7.77 -11.65
CA GLU A 53 17.41 -6.95 -12.42
C GLU A 53 16.11 -7.69 -12.70
N TYR A 54 16.19 -8.97 -13.02
CA TYR A 54 15.00 -9.81 -13.24
C TYR A 54 14.15 -9.96 -11.98
N ILE A 55 14.78 -10.15 -10.82
CA ILE A 55 14.11 -10.18 -9.51
C ILE A 55 13.50 -8.81 -9.18
N ASN A 56 14.23 -7.73 -9.42
CA ASN A 56 13.73 -6.36 -9.25
C ASN A 56 12.53 -6.10 -10.17
N GLY A 57 12.58 -6.60 -11.41
CA GLY A 57 11.46 -6.57 -12.34
C GLY A 57 10.23 -7.34 -11.87
N ALA A 58 10.40 -8.42 -11.10
CA ALA A 58 9.28 -9.08 -10.42
C ALA A 58 8.74 -8.20 -9.28
N GLY A 59 9.62 -7.59 -8.49
CA GLY A 59 9.23 -6.67 -7.42
C GLY A 59 8.39 -5.47 -7.88
N LYS A 60 8.63 -4.98 -9.10
CA LYS A 60 7.83 -3.89 -9.71
C LYS A 60 6.38 -4.29 -10.02
N LEU A 61 6.05 -5.57 -10.00
CA LEU A 61 4.68 -6.06 -10.18
C LEU A 61 3.88 -6.10 -8.87
N LEU A 62 4.52 -5.80 -7.73
CA LEU A 62 3.82 -5.62 -6.45
C LEU A 62 2.86 -4.44 -6.54
N PRO A 63 1.70 -4.52 -5.86
CA PRO A 63 0.76 -3.40 -5.82
C PRO A 63 1.37 -2.19 -5.12
N ASN A 64 1.13 -1.01 -5.67
CA ASN A 64 1.38 0.25 -4.98
C ASN A 64 0.20 0.59 -4.07
N GLU A 65 0.23 0.12 -2.83
CA GLU A 65 -0.85 0.34 -1.87
C GLU A 65 -1.01 1.82 -1.45
N GLY A 66 -0.01 2.66 -1.74
CA GLY A 66 -0.08 4.10 -1.51
C GLY A 66 -0.71 4.89 -2.66
N ASP A 67 -1.03 4.26 -3.78
CA ASP A 67 -1.66 4.91 -4.92
C ASP A 67 -3.18 4.97 -4.73
N LEU A 68 -3.67 6.14 -4.37
CA LEU A 68 -5.10 6.40 -4.19
C LEU A 68 -5.78 6.89 -5.49
N TRP A 69 -5.00 7.29 -6.49
CA TRP A 69 -5.51 7.96 -7.69
C TRP A 69 -5.76 7.01 -8.85
N THR A 70 -4.78 6.20 -9.21
CA THR A 70 -4.86 5.40 -10.44
C THR A 70 -5.65 4.11 -10.27
N ASN A 71 -6.30 3.92 -9.14
CA ASN A 71 -7.30 2.90 -8.91
C ASN A 71 -6.90 1.43 -9.14
N ALA A 72 -5.79 1.20 -9.77
CA ALA A 72 -5.33 -0.15 -10.07
C ALA A 72 -4.74 -0.85 -8.83
N TRP A 73 -4.37 -0.09 -7.79
CA TRP A 73 -3.48 -0.58 -6.77
C TRP A 73 -4.05 -0.63 -5.36
N SER A 74 -4.89 0.33 -4.97
CA SER A 74 -5.48 0.36 -3.63
C SER A 74 -6.86 1.03 -3.58
N PRO A 75 -7.91 0.38 -4.09
CA PRO A 75 -9.25 0.95 -4.03
C PRO A 75 -9.76 1.06 -2.58
N TYR A 76 -9.15 0.34 -1.65
CA TYR A 76 -9.65 0.21 -0.28
C TYR A 76 -9.42 1.45 0.58
N GLN A 77 -8.36 2.22 0.33
CA GLN A 77 -8.02 3.39 1.15
C GLN A 77 -8.98 4.58 0.97
N GLY A 78 -9.81 4.60 0.02
CA GLY A 78 -10.83 5.65 -0.16
C GLY A 78 -12.24 5.12 -0.03
N ALA A 79 -12.43 3.90 0.46
CA ALA A 79 -13.70 3.18 0.51
C ALA A 79 -13.88 2.42 1.82
N SER A 80 -13.54 3.05 2.94
CA SER A 80 -13.72 2.48 4.28
C SER A 80 -14.64 3.37 5.13
N ASP A 81 -15.06 2.87 6.27
CA ASP A 81 -15.76 3.67 7.28
C ASP A 81 -14.84 4.64 8.03
N GLU A 82 -13.53 4.56 7.82
CA GLU A 82 -12.56 5.50 8.37
C GLU A 82 -12.40 6.74 7.49
N ASN A 83 -12.30 6.54 6.17
CA ASN A 83 -12.11 7.61 5.20
C ASN A 83 -12.70 7.26 3.83
N PHE A 84 -12.92 8.27 3.01
CA PHE A 84 -13.39 8.11 1.65
C PHE A 84 -12.84 9.23 0.75
N THR A 85 -12.78 8.96 -0.56
CA THR A 85 -12.49 9.99 -1.54
C THR A 85 -13.74 10.77 -1.91
N SER A 86 -13.64 12.09 -2.03
CA SER A 86 -14.76 12.96 -2.41
C SER A 86 -14.95 13.08 -3.92
N TRP A 87 -13.98 12.70 -4.71
CA TRP A 87 -14.00 12.90 -6.15
C TRP A 87 -14.75 11.82 -6.89
N ASN A 88 -15.83 12.19 -7.55
CA ASN A 88 -16.58 11.29 -8.43
C ASN A 88 -15.96 11.26 -9.83
N ASP A 89 -14.79 10.67 -9.94
CA ASP A 89 -14.06 10.47 -11.19
C ASP A 89 -13.91 8.97 -11.45
N SER A 90 -14.09 8.55 -12.71
CA SER A 90 -13.97 7.15 -13.11
C SER A 90 -12.60 6.51 -12.80
N ARG A 91 -11.60 7.33 -12.56
CA ARG A 91 -10.27 6.91 -12.10
C ARG A 91 -10.28 6.45 -10.64
N HIS A 92 -11.23 6.91 -9.81
CA HIS A 92 -11.34 6.56 -8.40
C HIS A 92 -12.24 5.34 -8.20
N LYS A 93 -11.66 4.15 -8.29
CA LYS A 93 -12.40 2.89 -8.09
C LYS A 93 -13.00 2.75 -6.69
N ALA A 94 -12.45 3.44 -5.69
CA ALA A 94 -13.01 3.48 -4.35
C ALA A 94 -14.48 3.93 -4.35
N ILE A 95 -14.85 4.95 -5.13
CA ILE A 95 -16.24 5.38 -5.25
C ILE A 95 -17.13 4.28 -5.83
N GLN A 96 -16.68 3.57 -6.87
CA GLN A 96 -17.44 2.48 -7.48
C GLN A 96 -17.74 1.38 -6.45
N LEU A 97 -16.77 1.10 -5.56
CA LEU A 97 -16.98 0.15 -4.47
C LEU A 97 -18.01 0.66 -3.45
N MET A 98 -17.95 1.95 -3.09
CA MET A 98 -18.85 2.56 -2.11
C MET A 98 -20.31 2.66 -2.58
N VAL A 99 -20.53 2.82 -3.88
CA VAL A 99 -21.88 2.97 -4.47
C VAL A 99 -22.40 1.68 -5.10
N ASP A 100 -21.77 0.54 -4.81
CA ASP A 100 -22.19 -0.81 -5.28
C ASP A 100 -22.22 -0.93 -6.83
N GLU A 101 -21.33 -0.26 -7.52
CA GLU A 101 -21.19 -0.34 -8.98
C GLU A 101 -20.24 -1.45 -9.46
N VAL A 102 -19.57 -2.15 -8.52
CA VAL A 102 -18.63 -3.23 -8.84
C VAL A 102 -19.39 -4.53 -9.08
N THR A 103 -19.22 -5.08 -10.28
CA THR A 103 -19.83 -6.35 -10.69
C THR A 103 -18.75 -7.35 -11.09
N PRO A 104 -19.07 -8.65 -11.21
CA PRO A 104 -18.12 -9.65 -11.71
C PRO A 104 -17.55 -9.35 -13.11
N GLN A 105 -18.20 -8.48 -13.89
CA GLN A 105 -17.79 -8.05 -15.21
C GLN A 105 -17.03 -6.73 -15.21
N SER A 106 -16.94 -6.05 -14.07
CA SER A 106 -16.22 -4.80 -13.96
C SER A 106 -14.72 -5.02 -14.06
N ASP A 107 -14.03 -4.16 -14.80
CA ASP A 107 -12.56 -4.08 -14.77
C ASP A 107 -12.10 -3.31 -13.51
N PHE A 108 -12.48 -3.86 -12.36
CA PHE A 108 -12.17 -3.29 -11.07
C PHE A 108 -10.99 -4.05 -10.45
N TYR A 109 -9.88 -3.33 -10.16
CA TYR A 109 -8.72 -3.88 -9.48
C TYR A 109 -8.19 -5.19 -10.10
N ASN A 110 -8.15 -5.25 -11.43
CA ASN A 110 -7.78 -6.45 -12.17
C ASN A 110 -6.27 -6.66 -12.23
N ASN A 111 -5.72 -7.26 -11.19
CA ASN A 111 -4.29 -7.59 -11.09
C ASN A 111 -3.99 -9.09 -11.17
N TYR A 112 -5.00 -9.92 -11.42
CA TYR A 112 -4.85 -11.38 -11.41
C TYR A 112 -3.70 -11.86 -12.27
N GLY A 113 -3.71 -11.52 -13.56
CA GLY A 113 -2.65 -11.92 -14.48
C GLY A 113 -1.29 -11.31 -14.15
N THR A 114 -1.25 -10.07 -13.67
CA THR A 114 -0.02 -9.38 -13.28
C THR A 114 0.67 -10.08 -12.13
N TRP A 115 -0.08 -10.48 -11.10
CA TRP A 115 0.50 -11.15 -9.94
C TRP A 115 0.93 -12.58 -10.25
N TYR A 116 0.21 -13.32 -11.10
CA TYR A 116 0.70 -14.61 -11.60
C TYR A 116 1.96 -14.49 -12.46
N LYS A 117 2.14 -13.41 -13.24
CA LYS A 117 3.42 -13.11 -13.89
C LYS A 117 4.55 -12.93 -12.87
N GLY A 118 4.28 -12.25 -11.76
CA GLY A 118 5.23 -12.11 -10.66
C GLY A 118 5.61 -13.45 -10.02
N ILE A 119 4.62 -14.32 -9.78
CA ILE A 119 4.82 -15.68 -9.26
C ILE A 119 5.68 -16.49 -10.23
N ARG A 120 5.37 -16.46 -11.55
CA ARG A 120 6.17 -17.14 -12.57
C ARG A 120 7.63 -16.67 -12.56
N LYS A 121 7.88 -15.36 -12.47
CA LYS A 121 9.24 -14.83 -12.39
C LYS A 121 9.98 -15.35 -11.15
N ALA A 122 9.33 -15.37 -9.98
CA ALA A 122 9.92 -15.90 -8.77
C ALA A 122 10.22 -17.40 -8.88
N ASN A 123 9.30 -18.19 -9.47
CA ASN A 123 9.50 -19.63 -9.70
C ASN A 123 10.69 -19.90 -10.61
N LEU A 124 10.79 -19.20 -11.75
CA LEU A 124 11.91 -19.34 -12.67
C LEU A 124 13.26 -19.06 -12.02
N VAL A 125 13.33 -18.01 -11.18
CA VAL A 125 14.58 -17.74 -10.43
C VAL A 125 14.89 -18.87 -9.47
N LEU A 126 13.92 -19.32 -8.67
CA LEU A 126 14.13 -20.41 -7.70
C LEU A 126 14.55 -21.73 -8.36
N GLU A 127 14.05 -22.01 -9.56
CA GLU A 127 14.39 -23.17 -10.37
C GLU A 127 15.81 -23.08 -10.93
N ARG A 128 16.21 -21.90 -11.46
CA ARG A 128 17.38 -21.73 -12.30
C ARG A 128 18.55 -20.99 -11.66
N ILE A 129 18.41 -20.51 -10.42
CA ILE A 129 19.42 -19.66 -9.75
C ILE A 129 20.80 -20.31 -9.67
N ASN A 130 20.86 -21.64 -9.62
CA ASN A 130 22.12 -22.39 -9.58
C ASN A 130 22.90 -22.38 -10.92
N GLU A 131 22.31 -21.86 -11.99
CA GLU A 131 22.99 -21.64 -13.28
C GLU A 131 23.88 -20.38 -13.27
N CYS A 132 23.73 -19.51 -12.25
CA CYS A 132 24.46 -18.27 -12.15
C CYS A 132 25.93 -18.51 -11.79
N GLU A 133 26.82 -18.11 -12.68
CA GLU A 133 28.25 -18.47 -12.61
C GLU A 133 29.04 -17.55 -11.66
N ASP A 134 28.59 -16.31 -11.44
CA ASP A 134 29.29 -15.28 -10.69
C ASP A 134 28.57 -14.87 -9.37
N ILE A 135 27.63 -15.71 -8.88
CA ILE A 135 26.90 -15.47 -7.65
C ILE A 135 27.66 -15.95 -6.40
N THR A 136 27.70 -15.12 -5.36
CA THR A 136 28.23 -15.56 -4.06
C THR A 136 27.17 -16.31 -3.25
N THR A 137 27.59 -17.10 -2.25
CA THR A 137 26.66 -17.79 -1.35
C THR A 137 25.72 -16.82 -0.62
N SER A 138 26.20 -15.61 -0.28
CA SER A 138 25.41 -14.59 0.37
C SER A 138 24.32 -14.04 -0.57
N ASP A 139 24.72 -13.73 -1.81
CA ASP A 139 23.78 -13.23 -2.82
C ASP A 139 22.76 -14.29 -3.22
N LEU A 140 23.21 -15.56 -3.37
CA LEU A 140 22.33 -16.70 -3.62
C LEU A 140 21.22 -16.79 -2.57
N ARG A 141 21.60 -16.72 -1.28
CA ARG A 141 20.63 -16.76 -0.18
C ARG A 141 19.67 -15.57 -0.25
N ASP A 142 20.19 -14.35 -0.46
CA ASP A 142 19.37 -13.16 -0.54
C ASP A 142 18.37 -13.22 -1.71
N PHE A 143 18.82 -13.62 -2.89
CA PHE A 143 17.98 -13.74 -4.08
C PHE A 143 16.89 -14.79 -3.92
N MET A 144 17.22 -15.96 -3.36
CA MET A 144 16.22 -16.97 -3.02
C MET A 144 15.20 -16.43 -2.00
N GLY A 145 15.68 -15.78 -0.94
CA GLY A 145 14.83 -15.17 0.08
C GLY A 145 13.87 -14.13 -0.50
N ARG A 146 14.36 -13.27 -1.40
CA ARG A 146 13.54 -12.29 -2.11
C ARG A 146 12.48 -12.95 -3.01
N CYS A 147 12.83 -14.03 -3.70
CA CYS A 147 11.87 -14.76 -4.54
C CYS A 147 10.79 -15.46 -3.71
N TYR A 148 11.13 -16.11 -2.58
CA TYR A 148 10.15 -16.66 -1.66
C TYR A 148 9.24 -15.57 -1.08
N PHE A 149 9.79 -14.43 -0.70
CA PHE A 149 9.03 -13.28 -0.21
C PHE A 149 8.04 -12.76 -1.27
N LEU A 150 8.50 -12.53 -2.49
CA LEU A 150 7.67 -12.05 -3.60
C LEU A 150 6.55 -13.04 -3.92
N ARG A 151 6.87 -14.34 -4.01
CA ARG A 151 5.87 -15.38 -4.27
C ARG A 151 4.79 -15.41 -3.18
N ALA A 152 5.20 -15.38 -1.91
CA ALA A 152 4.27 -15.30 -0.78
C ALA A 152 3.38 -14.06 -0.86
N TYR A 153 3.99 -12.91 -1.15
CA TYR A 153 3.27 -11.64 -1.19
C TYR A 153 2.28 -11.56 -2.36
N PHE A 154 2.64 -12.05 -3.54
CA PHE A 154 1.71 -12.15 -4.66
C PHE A 154 0.53 -13.05 -4.37
N TYR A 155 0.75 -14.24 -3.79
CA TYR A 155 -0.35 -15.10 -3.37
C TYR A 155 -1.20 -14.48 -2.27
N TYR A 156 -0.60 -13.78 -1.33
CA TYR A 156 -1.33 -13.03 -0.31
C TYR A 156 -2.27 -12.00 -0.96
N LYS A 157 -1.79 -11.20 -1.89
CA LYS A 157 -2.61 -10.21 -2.60
C LYS A 157 -3.68 -10.86 -3.49
N LEU A 158 -3.38 -11.98 -4.13
CA LEU A 158 -4.37 -12.77 -4.87
C LEU A 158 -5.50 -13.26 -3.97
N VAL A 159 -5.16 -13.81 -2.80
CA VAL A 159 -6.16 -14.32 -1.84
C VAL A 159 -6.97 -13.18 -1.22
N GLU A 160 -6.34 -12.05 -0.93
CA GLU A 160 -7.00 -10.85 -0.42
C GLU A 160 -8.04 -10.31 -1.41
N ALA A 161 -7.71 -10.26 -2.70
CA ALA A 161 -8.57 -9.66 -3.74
C ALA A 161 -9.59 -10.63 -4.32
N TYR A 162 -9.27 -11.92 -4.44
CA TYR A 162 -10.06 -12.91 -5.19
C TYR A 162 -10.49 -14.13 -4.37
N GLY A 163 -10.19 -14.16 -3.06
CA GLY A 163 -10.40 -15.34 -2.22
C GLY A 163 -9.44 -16.48 -2.57
N PRO A 164 -9.80 -17.73 -2.32
CA PRO A 164 -8.99 -18.90 -2.70
C PRO A 164 -8.64 -18.89 -4.19
N VAL A 165 -7.38 -19.23 -4.51
CA VAL A 165 -6.86 -19.22 -5.88
C VAL A 165 -6.11 -20.51 -6.21
N PRO A 166 -5.88 -20.84 -7.48
CA PRO A 166 -5.01 -21.94 -7.86
C PRO A 166 -3.57 -21.71 -7.38
N ILE A 167 -2.95 -22.74 -6.82
CA ILE A 167 -1.51 -22.74 -6.55
C ILE A 167 -0.83 -23.40 -7.74
N VAL A 168 -0.08 -22.63 -8.51
CA VAL A 168 0.63 -23.14 -9.69
C VAL A 168 1.85 -23.96 -9.27
N PRO A 169 2.28 -24.96 -10.09
CA PRO A 169 3.51 -25.70 -9.85
C PRO A 169 4.71 -24.77 -9.68
N GLU A 170 5.65 -25.16 -8.84
CA GLU A 170 6.88 -24.40 -8.58
C GLU A 170 7.84 -24.43 -9.78
N MET A 171 7.75 -25.44 -10.64
CA MET A 171 8.47 -25.52 -11.91
C MET A 171 7.66 -24.82 -13.01
N ALA A 172 8.37 -24.23 -13.97
CA ALA A 172 7.72 -23.64 -15.13
C ALA A 172 7.03 -24.72 -15.97
N TYR A 173 5.85 -24.38 -16.52
CA TYR A 173 5.25 -25.24 -17.53
C TYR A 173 6.10 -25.27 -18.80
N ASP A 174 6.13 -26.41 -19.46
CA ASP A 174 6.73 -26.54 -20.79
C ASP A 174 6.02 -25.60 -21.80
N VAL A 175 6.77 -25.14 -22.80
CA VAL A 175 6.25 -24.21 -23.81
C VAL A 175 5.05 -24.78 -24.57
N ASP A 176 5.03 -26.11 -24.76
CA ASP A 176 3.99 -26.89 -25.44
C ASP A 176 2.96 -27.51 -24.47
N ALA A 177 2.95 -27.09 -23.20
CA ALA A 177 1.96 -27.58 -22.26
C ALA A 177 0.53 -27.28 -22.75
N SER A 178 -0.34 -28.29 -22.69
CA SER A 178 -1.73 -28.11 -23.13
C SER A 178 -2.50 -27.16 -22.21
N ALA A 179 -3.47 -26.45 -22.75
CA ALA A 179 -4.35 -25.58 -21.96
C ALA A 179 -5.06 -26.34 -20.82
N GLU A 180 -5.35 -27.63 -21.04
CA GLU A 180 -5.97 -28.50 -20.02
C GLU A 180 -5.02 -28.76 -18.85
N SER A 181 -3.70 -29.01 -19.12
CA SER A 181 -2.70 -29.23 -18.07
C SER A 181 -2.44 -27.96 -17.24
N MET A 182 -2.69 -26.77 -17.81
CA MET A 182 -2.57 -25.49 -17.12
C MET A 182 -3.87 -25.05 -16.44
N SER A 183 -4.98 -25.76 -16.66
CA SER A 183 -6.28 -25.46 -16.04
C SER A 183 -6.35 -26.03 -14.63
N LEU A 184 -5.96 -25.23 -13.65
CA LEU A 184 -5.97 -25.62 -12.23
C LEU A 184 -7.24 -25.15 -11.53
N GLU A 185 -7.82 -26.03 -10.71
CA GLU A 185 -8.87 -25.65 -9.79
C GLU A 185 -8.29 -24.77 -8.65
N ARG A 186 -9.12 -23.89 -8.09
CA ARG A 186 -8.76 -23.14 -6.89
C ARG A 186 -8.47 -24.09 -5.73
N GLU A 187 -7.50 -23.76 -4.92
CA GLU A 187 -7.26 -24.43 -3.64
C GLU A 187 -8.25 -23.97 -2.58
N THR A 188 -8.28 -24.64 -1.43
CA THR A 188 -9.01 -24.13 -0.26
C THR A 188 -8.32 -22.88 0.29
N TYR A 189 -9.06 -22.03 0.99
CA TYR A 189 -8.50 -20.88 1.67
C TYR A 189 -7.35 -21.26 2.62
N GLU A 190 -7.54 -22.32 3.41
CA GLU A 190 -6.51 -22.80 4.35
C GLU A 190 -5.25 -23.28 3.63
N ASN A 191 -5.37 -23.99 2.51
CA ASN A 191 -4.22 -24.41 1.72
C ASN A 191 -3.48 -23.20 1.13
N CYS A 192 -4.22 -22.19 0.65
CA CYS A 192 -3.62 -20.96 0.18
C CYS A 192 -2.84 -20.24 1.30
N ILE A 193 -3.44 -20.09 2.48
CA ILE A 193 -2.80 -19.43 3.62
C ILE A 193 -1.57 -20.20 4.10
N ASN A 194 -1.66 -21.53 4.17
CA ASN A 194 -0.52 -22.36 4.54
C ASN A 194 0.62 -22.20 3.54
N TYR A 195 0.35 -22.27 2.24
CA TYR A 195 1.36 -22.08 1.21
C TYR A 195 2.01 -20.69 1.26
N ILE A 196 1.24 -19.64 1.49
CA ILE A 196 1.74 -18.26 1.69
C ILE A 196 2.69 -18.23 2.89
N CYS A 197 2.27 -18.77 4.03
CA CYS A 197 3.07 -18.76 5.26
C CYS A 197 4.34 -19.61 5.15
N GLU A 198 4.29 -20.76 4.46
CA GLU A 198 5.48 -21.57 4.17
C GLU A 198 6.52 -20.82 3.35
N ASN A 199 6.07 -20.04 2.35
CA ASN A 199 6.96 -19.20 1.56
C ASN A 199 7.52 -18.02 2.37
N PHE A 200 6.72 -17.40 3.23
CA PHE A 200 7.25 -16.38 4.15
C PHE A 200 8.24 -16.97 5.18
N GLU A 201 8.04 -18.20 5.68
CA GLU A 201 9.02 -18.85 6.57
C GLU A 201 10.33 -19.15 5.82
N LYS A 202 10.27 -19.66 4.58
CA LYS A 202 11.46 -19.80 3.73
C LYS A 202 12.14 -18.42 3.51
N ALA A 203 11.37 -17.39 3.20
CA ALA A 203 11.92 -16.03 3.08
C ALA A 203 12.60 -15.57 4.38
N TYR A 204 12.00 -15.82 5.54
CA TYR A 204 12.58 -15.52 6.85
C TYR A 204 13.93 -16.23 7.06
N GLU A 205 14.08 -17.48 6.64
CA GLU A 205 15.32 -18.24 6.79
C GLU A 205 16.44 -17.75 5.87
N TYR A 206 16.10 -17.26 4.68
CA TYR A 206 17.07 -16.87 3.65
C TYR A 206 17.45 -15.39 3.66
N LEU A 207 16.54 -14.50 4.02
CA LEU A 207 16.75 -13.04 3.98
C LEU A 207 17.65 -12.56 5.13
N PRO A 208 18.40 -11.47 4.91
CA PRO A 208 19.14 -10.81 6.01
C PRO A 208 18.17 -10.13 6.99
N SER A 209 18.61 -9.95 8.23
CA SER A 209 17.82 -9.28 9.27
C SER A 209 17.76 -7.77 9.14
N SER A 210 18.64 -7.16 8.35
CA SER A 210 18.69 -5.71 8.13
C SER A 210 19.20 -5.38 6.72
N ARG A 211 18.91 -4.16 6.27
CA ARG A 211 19.37 -3.60 4.99
C ARG A 211 20.11 -2.30 5.23
N THR A 212 20.99 -1.95 4.29
CA THR A 212 21.63 -0.62 4.25
C THR A 212 20.60 0.45 3.87
N SER A 213 20.91 1.72 4.11
CA SER A 213 20.04 2.86 3.77
C SER A 213 19.65 2.94 2.29
N THR A 214 20.49 2.42 1.39
CA THR A 214 20.23 2.39 -0.06
C THR A 214 19.32 1.22 -0.50
N LEU A 215 19.09 0.24 0.37
CA LEU A 215 18.34 -0.99 0.09
C LEU A 215 17.14 -1.16 1.03
N VAL A 216 16.64 -0.07 1.63
CA VAL A 216 15.53 -0.11 2.61
C VAL A 216 14.21 -0.63 2.03
N ASN A 217 14.05 -0.56 0.72
CA ASN A 217 12.90 -1.09 -0.01
C ASN A 217 12.96 -2.60 -0.27
N LEU A 218 14.09 -3.25 -0.03
CA LEU A 218 14.20 -4.69 -0.14
C LEU A 218 13.75 -5.39 1.15
N PRO A 219 13.08 -6.55 1.05
CA PRO A 219 12.58 -7.26 2.21
C PRO A 219 13.71 -7.77 3.12
N THR A 220 13.40 -7.85 4.41
CA THR A 220 14.22 -8.45 5.45
C THR A 220 13.53 -9.69 6.01
N SER A 221 14.25 -10.50 6.79
CA SER A 221 13.65 -11.62 7.51
C SER A 221 12.54 -11.15 8.48
N GLY A 222 12.70 -9.98 9.10
CA GLY A 222 11.66 -9.39 9.94
C GLY A 222 10.43 -8.96 9.15
N ALA A 223 10.58 -8.50 7.91
CA ALA A 223 9.47 -8.20 7.03
C ALA A 223 8.66 -9.45 6.67
N ALA A 224 9.33 -10.55 6.36
CA ALA A 224 8.67 -11.83 6.10
C ALA A 224 7.87 -12.32 7.32
N LEU A 225 8.46 -12.23 8.52
CA LEU A 225 7.80 -12.60 9.77
C LEU A 225 6.58 -11.73 10.09
N ALA A 226 6.69 -10.42 9.87
CA ALA A 226 5.59 -9.46 10.11
C ALA A 226 4.41 -9.71 9.15
N LEU A 227 4.68 -9.92 7.86
CA LEU A 227 3.63 -10.22 6.87
C LEU A 227 2.98 -11.58 7.12
N MET A 228 3.75 -12.60 7.52
CA MET A 228 3.19 -13.88 7.95
C MET A 228 2.24 -13.71 9.14
N GLY A 229 2.60 -12.87 10.11
CA GLY A 229 1.74 -12.51 11.24
C GLY A 229 0.44 -11.81 10.80
N ARG A 230 0.52 -10.89 9.85
CA ARG A 230 -0.65 -10.21 9.25
C ARG A 230 -1.57 -11.20 8.54
N VAL A 231 -1.03 -12.08 7.72
CA VAL A 231 -1.80 -13.11 7.01
C VAL A 231 -2.55 -14.01 7.98
N ARG A 232 -1.89 -14.49 9.04
CA ARG A 232 -2.52 -15.31 10.08
C ARG A 232 -3.56 -14.55 10.91
N LEU A 233 -3.36 -13.24 11.12
CA LEU A 233 -4.34 -12.39 11.80
C LEU A 233 -5.62 -12.23 10.98
N ILE A 234 -5.50 -12.01 9.67
CA ILE A 234 -6.61 -11.94 8.74
C ILE A 234 -7.34 -13.28 8.68
N GLU A 235 -6.61 -14.39 8.58
CA GLU A 235 -7.17 -15.74 8.62
C GLU A 235 -8.01 -16.01 9.88
N ALA A 236 -7.59 -15.51 11.04
CA ALA A 236 -8.29 -15.67 12.30
C ALA A 236 -9.59 -14.86 12.39
N SER A 237 -9.76 -13.84 11.53
CA SER A 237 -10.91 -12.94 11.58
C SER A 237 -12.23 -13.68 11.28
N PRO A 238 -13.38 -13.20 11.80
CA PRO A 238 -14.68 -13.84 11.59
C PRO A 238 -15.09 -13.97 10.12
N TRP A 239 -14.54 -13.13 9.24
CA TRP A 239 -14.82 -13.19 7.81
C TRP A 239 -14.30 -14.46 7.15
N TYR A 240 -13.14 -14.97 7.59
CA TYR A 240 -12.45 -16.11 7.01
C TYR A 240 -12.46 -17.36 7.89
N ASN A 241 -12.87 -17.25 9.14
CA ASN A 241 -12.77 -18.30 10.14
C ASN A 241 -14.16 -18.73 10.64
N GLY A 242 -14.76 -19.71 9.96
CA GLY A 242 -16.07 -20.24 10.29
C GLY A 242 -17.24 -19.38 9.80
N ASN A 243 -17.12 -18.78 8.62
CA ASN A 243 -18.19 -17.97 8.03
C ASN A 243 -19.14 -18.82 7.18
N GLU A 244 -20.35 -19.01 7.68
CA GLU A 244 -21.42 -19.79 7.03
C GLU A 244 -21.91 -19.17 5.71
N PHE A 245 -21.62 -17.89 5.45
CA PHE A 245 -21.97 -17.23 4.19
C PHE A 245 -21.40 -17.98 2.97
N TYR A 246 -20.29 -18.67 3.13
CA TYR A 246 -19.61 -19.43 2.07
C TYR A 246 -19.92 -20.93 2.08
N ALA A 247 -20.98 -21.41 2.78
CA ALA A 247 -21.26 -22.83 2.94
C ALA A 247 -21.53 -23.55 1.61
N ASP A 248 -22.11 -22.86 0.63
CA ASP A 248 -22.44 -23.43 -0.67
C ASP A 248 -21.30 -23.32 -1.70
N TRP A 249 -20.22 -22.61 -1.37
CA TRP A 249 -19.07 -22.47 -2.26
C TRP A 249 -18.08 -23.62 -2.07
N LYS A 250 -18.13 -24.58 -3.02
CA LYS A 250 -17.42 -25.85 -2.92
C LYS A 250 -16.57 -26.14 -4.14
N ARG A 251 -15.49 -26.87 -3.91
CA ARG A 251 -14.67 -27.50 -4.94
C ARG A 251 -15.45 -28.60 -5.69
N SER A 252 -14.90 -29.06 -6.79
CA SER A 252 -15.45 -30.14 -7.60
C SER A 252 -15.61 -31.47 -6.81
N ASP A 253 -14.77 -31.68 -5.80
CA ASP A 253 -14.81 -32.85 -4.90
C ASP A 253 -15.81 -32.69 -3.73
N GLY A 254 -16.50 -31.56 -3.62
CA GLY A 254 -17.44 -31.23 -2.55
C GLY A 254 -16.81 -30.58 -1.31
N THR A 255 -15.49 -30.40 -1.25
CA THR A 255 -14.81 -29.70 -0.16
C THR A 255 -15.16 -28.22 -0.18
N ASN A 256 -15.46 -27.61 0.96
CA ASN A 256 -15.70 -26.18 1.06
C ASN A 256 -14.41 -25.39 0.78
N PHE A 257 -14.52 -24.33 -0.03
CA PHE A 257 -13.40 -23.41 -0.24
C PHE A 257 -13.01 -22.66 1.02
N MET A 258 -13.99 -22.31 1.86
CA MET A 258 -13.79 -21.54 3.09
C MET A 258 -14.08 -22.43 4.32
N PRO A 259 -13.34 -22.25 5.43
CA PRO A 259 -13.60 -22.94 6.69
C PRO A 259 -15.01 -22.67 7.19
N GLN A 260 -15.74 -23.72 7.54
CA GLN A 260 -17.13 -23.62 8.04
C GLN A 260 -17.20 -23.66 9.58
N VAL A 261 -16.12 -24.07 10.23
CA VAL A 261 -16.05 -24.15 11.69
C VAL A 261 -15.01 -23.14 12.18
N LYS A 262 -15.41 -22.33 13.18
CA LYS A 262 -14.50 -21.37 13.81
C LYS A 262 -13.43 -22.08 14.62
N ASP A 263 -12.18 -21.68 14.40
CA ASP A 263 -11.00 -22.16 15.16
C ASP A 263 -10.36 -20.98 15.89
N GLU A 264 -10.57 -20.91 17.20
CA GLU A 264 -10.02 -19.85 18.07
C GLU A 264 -8.48 -19.92 18.21
N SER A 265 -7.86 -21.06 17.90
CA SER A 265 -6.40 -21.19 17.98
C SER A 265 -5.66 -20.35 16.95
N LYS A 266 -6.32 -19.95 15.86
CA LYS A 266 -5.77 -19.06 14.81
C LYS A 266 -5.33 -17.70 15.36
N TRP A 267 -6.07 -17.15 16.32
CA TRP A 267 -5.67 -15.93 17.03
C TRP A 267 -4.36 -16.10 17.81
N GLY A 268 -4.20 -17.28 18.44
CA GLY A 268 -2.97 -17.65 19.13
C GLY A 268 -1.78 -17.72 18.21
N THR A 269 -1.97 -18.29 17.01
CA THR A 269 -0.93 -18.39 15.97
C THR A 269 -0.47 -16.99 15.51
N ALA A 270 -1.40 -16.09 15.24
CA ALA A 270 -1.07 -14.71 14.87
C ALA A 270 -0.31 -13.99 16.01
N ALA A 271 -0.77 -14.14 17.25
CA ALA A 271 -0.13 -13.53 18.42
C ALA A 271 1.29 -14.09 18.67
N LEU A 272 1.54 -15.37 18.41
CA LEU A 272 2.88 -15.96 18.52
C LEU A 272 3.86 -15.39 17.51
N LEU A 273 3.43 -15.12 16.28
CA LEU A 273 4.26 -14.51 15.24
C LEU A 273 4.62 -13.07 15.59
N ALA A 274 3.65 -12.29 16.05
CA ALA A 274 3.89 -10.93 16.55
C ALA A 274 4.88 -10.94 17.74
N LYS A 275 4.69 -11.86 18.70
CA LYS A 275 5.59 -12.04 19.83
C LYS A 275 7.00 -12.45 19.39
N ARG A 276 7.13 -13.30 18.38
CA ARG A 276 8.43 -13.72 17.81
C ARG A 276 9.20 -12.50 17.26
N LEU A 277 8.51 -11.59 16.55
CA LEU A 277 9.10 -10.35 16.04
C LEU A 277 9.53 -9.42 17.18
N ILE A 278 8.66 -9.16 18.16
CA ILE A 278 8.96 -8.30 19.31
C ILE A 278 10.16 -8.86 20.10
N LYS A 279 10.14 -10.15 20.43
CA LYS A 279 11.25 -10.80 21.16
C LYS A 279 12.55 -10.81 20.37
N GLY A 280 12.50 -10.98 19.06
CA GLY A 280 13.66 -10.86 18.19
C GLY A 280 14.25 -9.44 18.20
N SER A 281 13.39 -8.42 18.24
CA SER A 281 13.82 -7.03 18.36
C SER A 281 14.42 -6.72 19.73
N GLU A 282 13.80 -7.16 20.81
CA GLU A 282 14.34 -7.04 22.18
C GLU A 282 15.70 -7.74 22.35
N ALA A 283 15.89 -8.86 21.66
CA ALA A 283 17.15 -9.61 21.67
C ALA A 283 18.22 -9.06 20.70
N GLY A 284 17.90 -8.00 19.95
CA GLY A 284 18.82 -7.40 18.97
C GLY A 284 18.96 -8.18 17.65
N SER A 285 18.13 -9.19 17.40
CA SER A 285 18.09 -9.89 16.11
C SER A 285 17.51 -9.03 14.99
N PHE A 286 16.63 -8.08 15.34
CA PHE A 286 16.08 -7.06 14.46
C PHE A 286 16.32 -5.67 15.03
N LYS A 287 16.29 -4.65 14.18
CA LYS A 287 16.45 -3.26 14.58
C LYS A 287 15.16 -2.58 15.07
N TYR A 288 14.01 -3.26 14.98
CA TYR A 288 12.71 -2.62 15.15
C TYR A 288 12.46 -2.18 16.58
N LYS A 289 12.01 -0.96 16.72
CA LYS A 289 11.55 -0.36 17.97
C LYS A 289 10.56 0.76 17.65
N LEU A 290 9.74 1.15 18.61
CA LEU A 290 8.86 2.30 18.47
C LEU A 290 9.69 3.55 18.14
N HIS A 291 9.23 4.33 17.17
CA HIS A 291 9.81 5.62 16.85
C HIS A 291 9.45 6.63 17.94
N THR A 292 10.45 7.22 18.55
CA THR A 292 10.25 8.22 19.60
C THR A 292 11.09 9.46 19.32
N VAL A 293 10.48 10.63 19.51
CA VAL A 293 11.15 11.93 19.48
C VAL A 293 11.27 12.43 20.93
N GLU A 294 12.44 12.93 21.28
CA GLU A 294 12.70 13.46 22.61
C GLU A 294 11.80 14.67 22.92
N ARG A 295 11.41 14.76 24.21
CA ARG A 295 10.66 15.87 24.75
C ARG A 295 11.45 17.18 24.64
N LYS A 296 10.76 18.24 24.21
CA LYS A 296 11.29 19.61 24.13
C LYS A 296 10.55 20.51 25.11
N LEU A 297 11.00 21.79 25.20
CA LEU A 297 10.37 22.78 26.09
C LEU A 297 8.90 23.05 25.75
N ASP A 298 8.53 22.90 24.50
CA ASP A 298 7.17 23.11 23.98
C ASP A 298 6.31 21.83 23.96
N THR A 299 6.85 20.70 24.43
CA THR A 299 6.07 19.45 24.51
C THR A 299 4.98 19.59 25.56
N LYS A 300 3.75 19.18 25.22
CA LYS A 300 2.62 19.18 26.16
C LYS A 300 2.95 18.31 27.38
N PRO A 301 2.60 18.77 28.61
CA PRO A 301 2.73 17.93 29.81
C PRO A 301 1.99 16.60 29.64
N LEU A 302 2.50 15.56 30.28
CA LEU A 302 1.82 14.25 30.30
C LEU A 302 0.48 14.38 31.07
N PRO A 303 -0.56 13.64 30.65
CA PRO A 303 -1.77 13.49 31.44
C PRO A 303 -1.45 12.89 32.82
N GLU A 304 -2.25 13.25 33.84
CA GLU A 304 -2.01 12.82 35.24
C GLU A 304 -1.96 11.28 35.42
N ASN A 305 -2.67 10.55 34.57
CA ASN A 305 -2.72 9.08 34.59
C ASN A 305 -1.58 8.41 33.80
N VAL A 306 -0.67 9.16 33.18
CA VAL A 306 0.48 8.65 32.44
C VAL A 306 1.74 8.87 33.24
N PRO A 307 2.46 7.81 33.68
CA PRO A 307 3.70 7.94 34.44
C PRO A 307 4.79 8.68 33.68
N ASP A 308 5.53 9.55 34.36
CA ASP A 308 6.71 10.24 33.84
C ASP A 308 7.97 9.36 34.00
N GLU A 309 7.84 8.10 33.60
CA GLU A 309 8.89 7.09 33.55
C GLU A 309 9.23 6.78 32.10
N ASN A 310 10.42 6.25 31.84
CA ASN A 310 10.80 5.84 30.50
C ASN A 310 9.93 4.66 30.02
N TYR A 311 9.67 4.65 28.70
CA TYR A 311 9.03 3.50 28.06
C TYR A 311 9.76 2.17 28.42
N PRO A 312 9.08 1.06 28.69
CA PRO A 312 7.63 0.84 28.55
C PRO A 312 6.77 1.20 29.78
N ASN A 313 7.32 1.68 30.86
CA ASN A 313 6.61 1.93 32.13
C ASN A 313 5.83 3.26 32.12
N GLY A 314 6.16 4.16 31.23
CA GLY A 314 5.51 5.45 31.07
C GLY A 314 5.89 6.11 29.75
N ALA A 315 5.62 7.41 29.62
CA ALA A 315 5.92 8.23 28.46
C ALA A 315 6.89 9.39 28.78
N GLY A 316 7.66 9.28 29.87
CA GLY A 316 8.68 10.24 30.25
C GLY A 316 9.75 10.42 29.17
N GLY A 317 10.15 11.67 28.95
CA GLY A 317 11.15 12.00 27.93
C GLY A 317 10.67 11.98 26.49
N ILE A 318 9.39 11.64 26.20
CA ILE A 318 8.84 11.49 24.82
C ILE A 318 7.93 12.68 24.48
N ASP A 319 8.07 13.18 23.27
CA ASP A 319 7.08 14.02 22.62
C ASP A 319 6.12 13.14 21.79
N ALA A 320 4.93 12.90 22.30
CA ALA A 320 3.98 11.96 21.71
C ALA A 320 3.46 12.42 20.33
N LEU A 321 3.23 13.75 20.15
CA LEU A 321 2.77 14.28 18.87
C LEU A 321 3.84 14.13 17.78
N ARG A 322 5.05 14.58 18.07
CA ARG A 322 6.16 14.47 17.11
C ARG A 322 6.56 13.03 16.82
N SER A 323 6.55 12.17 17.86
CA SER A 323 6.87 10.75 17.69
C SER A 323 5.93 10.07 16.69
N TYR A 324 4.64 10.35 16.79
CA TYR A 324 3.66 9.77 15.89
C TYR A 324 3.65 10.46 14.51
N ALA A 325 3.62 11.79 14.47
CA ALA A 325 3.54 12.53 13.22
C ALA A 325 4.76 12.30 12.30
N PHE A 326 5.99 12.26 12.87
CA PHE A 326 7.23 12.16 12.12
C PHE A 326 7.43 10.81 11.44
N MET A 327 6.69 9.77 11.86
CA MET A 327 6.67 8.50 11.14
C MET A 327 6.07 8.62 9.73
N PHE A 328 5.12 9.54 9.53
CA PHE A 328 4.29 9.59 8.32
C PHE A 328 4.51 10.82 7.46
N ASN A 329 4.98 11.93 8.04
CA ASN A 329 5.09 13.22 7.35
C ASN A 329 6.45 13.50 6.71
N GLY A 330 7.34 12.51 6.67
CA GLY A 330 8.66 12.63 6.04
C GLY A 330 9.74 13.34 6.86
N GLU A 331 9.43 13.86 8.05
CA GLU A 331 10.43 14.48 8.96
C GLU A 331 11.50 13.48 9.41
N THR A 332 11.14 12.21 9.56
CA THR A 332 12.07 11.13 9.79
C THR A 332 12.21 10.29 8.52
N PRO A 333 13.37 10.31 7.84
CA PRO A 333 13.59 9.46 6.68
C PRO A 333 13.40 7.98 7.01
N ALA A 334 12.84 7.21 6.07
CA ALA A 334 12.51 5.81 6.27
C ALA A 334 13.67 4.94 6.78
N TYR A 335 14.91 5.22 6.31
CA TYR A 335 16.10 4.50 6.75
C TYR A 335 16.52 4.80 8.21
N ASN A 336 16.04 5.89 8.79
CA ASN A 336 16.24 6.28 10.19
C ASN A 336 15.03 5.99 11.07
N ASN A 337 13.95 5.46 10.50
CA ASN A 337 12.74 5.13 11.23
C ASN A 337 12.72 3.63 11.54
N ASP A 338 13.14 3.29 12.74
CA ASP A 338 13.24 1.89 13.18
C ASP A 338 11.87 1.22 13.41
N GLU A 339 10.77 1.95 13.35
CA GLU A 339 9.41 1.39 13.39
C GLU A 339 8.97 0.84 12.03
N PHE A 340 9.59 1.29 10.93
CA PHE A 340 9.34 0.73 9.61
C PHE A 340 9.95 -0.67 9.49
N ILE A 341 9.08 -1.64 9.21
CA ILE A 341 9.46 -3.04 9.01
C ILE A 341 9.72 -3.32 7.54
N TYR A 342 8.83 -2.87 6.67
CA TYR A 342 8.93 -3.01 5.22
C TYR A 342 8.20 -1.86 4.54
N MET A 343 8.77 -1.36 3.47
CA MET A 343 8.17 -0.34 2.63
C MET A 343 8.31 -0.73 1.17
N CYS A 344 7.25 -0.56 0.41
CA CYS A 344 7.31 -0.61 -1.03
C CYS A 344 7.68 0.81 -1.51
N GLY A 345 8.91 0.97 -2.01
CA GLY A 345 9.37 2.25 -2.56
C GLY A 345 8.84 2.41 -3.97
N TYR A 346 7.79 3.17 -4.14
CA TYR A 346 7.31 3.62 -5.44
C TYR A 346 7.34 5.14 -5.49
N SER A 347 7.92 5.70 -6.55
CA SER A 347 7.86 7.12 -6.84
C SER A 347 6.64 7.36 -7.73
N SER A 348 5.55 7.87 -7.17
CA SER A 348 4.46 8.43 -7.97
C SER A 348 4.85 9.82 -8.48
N THR A 349 4.23 10.25 -9.58
CA THR A 349 4.25 11.65 -9.97
C THR A 349 3.57 12.49 -8.90
N ALA A 350 3.97 13.75 -8.76
CA ALA A 350 3.50 14.62 -7.67
C ALA A 350 1.96 14.73 -7.57
N GLY A 351 1.24 14.66 -8.68
CA GLY A 351 -0.23 14.74 -8.73
C GLY A 351 -0.97 13.48 -8.28
N ASP A 352 -0.28 12.35 -8.16
CA ASP A 352 -0.90 11.06 -7.83
C ASP A 352 -0.59 10.62 -6.39
N SER A 353 0.11 11.47 -5.63
CA SER A 353 0.53 11.10 -4.29
C SER A 353 -0.62 11.24 -3.28
N PRO A 354 -0.73 10.32 -2.31
CA PRO A 354 -1.66 10.46 -1.20
C PRO A 354 -1.52 11.80 -0.47
N ALA A 355 -0.30 12.32 -0.40
CA ALA A 355 -0.01 13.62 0.19
C ALA A 355 -0.75 14.76 -0.53
N TRP A 356 -0.69 14.81 -1.87
CA TRP A 356 -1.41 15.82 -2.64
C TRP A 356 -2.93 15.69 -2.47
N ILE A 357 -3.46 14.46 -2.54
CA ILE A 357 -4.89 14.18 -2.41
C ILE A 357 -5.41 14.63 -1.04
N ALA A 358 -4.66 14.39 0.03
CA ALA A 358 -5.06 14.69 1.41
C ALA A 358 -4.81 16.17 1.79
N THR A 359 -3.90 16.85 1.11
CA THR A 359 -3.51 18.24 1.43
C THR A 359 -4.64 19.23 1.10
N PRO A 360 -4.87 20.26 1.94
CA PRO A 360 -5.81 21.33 1.64
C PRO A 360 -5.44 22.12 0.38
N THR A 361 -6.44 22.63 -0.33
CA THR A 361 -6.24 23.48 -1.53
C THR A 361 -5.40 24.71 -1.25
N SER A 362 -5.54 25.34 -0.08
CA SER A 362 -4.71 26.48 0.34
C SER A 362 -3.22 26.16 0.48
N LEU A 363 -2.86 24.87 0.57
CA LEU A 363 -1.50 24.37 0.61
C LEU A 363 -1.10 23.70 -0.70
N GLY A 364 -1.90 23.84 -1.75
CA GLY A 364 -1.65 23.32 -3.10
C GLY A 364 -2.09 21.88 -3.32
N GLY A 365 -2.91 21.33 -2.43
CA GLY A 365 -3.49 19.99 -2.57
C GLY A 365 -4.91 20.00 -3.10
N GLY A 366 -5.60 18.86 -3.03
CA GLY A 366 -6.91 18.62 -3.63
C GLY A 366 -8.07 18.38 -2.67
N ASN A 367 -7.88 18.42 -1.34
CA ASN A 367 -8.92 18.11 -0.33
C ASN A 367 -9.63 16.74 -0.51
N GLY A 368 -9.07 15.82 -1.31
CA GLY A 368 -9.80 14.67 -1.83
C GLY A 368 -9.98 13.51 -0.85
N LEU A 369 -9.17 13.42 0.21
CA LEU A 369 -9.26 12.34 1.19
C LEU A 369 -9.93 12.83 2.47
N ASN A 370 -11.18 12.45 2.64
CA ASN A 370 -12.02 12.88 3.75
C ASN A 370 -12.07 11.83 4.86
N ILE A 371 -11.98 12.27 6.11
CA ILE A 371 -12.19 11.42 7.28
C ILE A 371 -13.66 11.45 7.67
N THR A 372 -14.21 10.29 8.03
CA THR A 372 -15.59 10.19 8.51
C THR A 372 -15.72 10.74 9.93
N TYR A 373 -16.89 11.25 10.28
CA TYR A 373 -17.15 11.68 11.65
C TYR A 373 -17.12 10.51 12.65
N ALA A 374 -17.42 9.29 12.18
CA ALA A 374 -17.29 8.08 13.00
C ALA A 374 -15.84 7.88 13.45
N THR A 375 -14.87 8.06 12.54
CA THR A 375 -13.44 8.00 12.87
C THR A 375 -13.01 9.10 13.82
N VAL A 376 -13.48 10.34 13.61
CA VAL A 376 -13.20 11.45 14.56
C VAL A 376 -13.66 11.09 15.97
N LYS A 377 -14.85 10.47 16.11
CA LYS A 377 -15.38 10.04 17.42
C LYS A 377 -14.67 8.83 18.01
N ALA A 378 -13.92 8.07 17.21
CA ALA A 378 -13.16 6.91 17.70
C ALA A 378 -11.85 7.32 18.40
N PHE A 379 -11.35 8.54 18.14
CA PHE A 379 -10.23 9.08 18.89
C PHE A 379 -10.60 9.32 20.36
N ARG A 380 -9.61 9.20 21.23
CA ARG A 380 -9.78 9.39 22.66
C ARG A 380 -9.53 10.83 23.10
N MET A 381 -10.06 11.17 24.26
CA MET A 381 -9.68 12.40 24.95
C MET A 381 -8.31 12.21 25.62
N GLU A 382 -7.67 13.30 26.03
CA GLU A 382 -6.34 13.25 26.69
C GLU A 382 -6.32 12.47 28.01
N ASP A 383 -7.48 12.22 28.64
CA ASP A 383 -7.63 11.37 29.81
C ASP A 383 -7.70 9.87 29.49
N GLY A 384 -7.62 9.50 28.20
CA GLY A 384 -7.70 8.12 27.70
C GLY A 384 -9.12 7.58 27.55
N SER A 385 -10.15 8.33 27.94
CA SER A 385 -11.56 7.95 27.81
C SER A 385 -12.09 8.26 26.40
N ASP A 386 -13.10 7.53 25.96
CA ASP A 386 -13.84 7.90 24.76
C ASP A 386 -14.69 9.18 25.00
N ILE A 387 -15.09 9.82 23.93
CA ILE A 387 -15.81 11.10 23.98
C ILE A 387 -17.16 11.05 24.75
N ASN A 388 -17.78 9.86 24.87
CA ASN A 388 -19.05 9.73 25.58
C ASN A 388 -18.87 9.61 27.09
N ASN A 389 -17.69 9.19 27.52
CA ASN A 389 -17.38 8.90 28.94
C ASN A 389 -16.42 9.93 29.56
N SER A 390 -15.74 10.74 28.76
CA SER A 390 -14.81 11.75 29.25
C SER A 390 -15.53 13.01 29.75
N PRO A 391 -15.24 13.49 30.95
CA PRO A 391 -15.73 14.79 31.44
C PRO A 391 -15.09 15.97 30.70
N LEU A 392 -14.02 15.73 29.92
CA LEU A 392 -13.33 16.76 29.14
C LEU A 392 -14.06 17.10 27.85
N TYR A 393 -14.96 16.22 27.37
CA TYR A 393 -15.72 16.47 26.14
C TYR A 393 -16.89 17.42 26.43
N PRO A 394 -17.07 18.52 25.66
CA PRO A 394 -18.11 19.49 25.92
C PRO A 394 -19.52 18.95 25.67
N THR A 395 -20.45 19.20 26.58
CA THR A 395 -21.83 18.71 26.50
C THR A 395 -22.62 19.28 25.34
N ASN A 396 -22.24 20.46 24.86
CA ASN A 396 -22.85 21.16 23.72
C ASN A 396 -21.85 21.40 22.60
N TYR A 397 -21.10 20.38 22.22
CA TYR A 397 -19.99 20.45 21.28
C TYR A 397 -20.35 21.09 19.93
N TRP A 398 -21.58 20.97 19.48
CA TRP A 398 -22.08 21.56 18.23
C TRP A 398 -22.30 23.08 18.28
N GLU A 399 -22.43 23.67 19.45
CA GLU A 399 -22.64 25.12 19.66
C GLU A 399 -21.36 25.82 20.09
N ALA A 400 -20.39 25.07 20.59
CA ALA A 400 -19.21 25.62 21.20
C ALA A 400 -18.13 25.98 20.16
N ILE A 401 -18.14 27.24 19.74
CA ILE A 401 -17.02 27.88 19.04
C ILE A 401 -16.15 28.58 20.07
N GLY A 402 -14.85 28.58 19.88
CA GLY A 402 -13.92 29.25 20.79
C GLY A 402 -13.39 28.32 21.85
N GLY A 403 -12.52 27.42 21.43
CA GLY A 403 -11.66 26.64 22.30
C GLY A 403 -10.60 27.48 22.99
N SER A 404 -9.78 26.86 23.81
CA SER A 404 -8.62 27.50 24.40
C SER A 404 -7.46 27.49 23.40
N SER A 405 -6.88 28.67 23.15
CA SER A 405 -5.64 28.73 22.36
C SER A 405 -4.54 27.93 23.08
N GLN A 406 -3.96 26.95 22.39
CA GLN A 406 -2.89 26.11 22.89
C GLN A 406 -1.75 26.03 21.88
N SER A 407 -0.51 26.00 22.39
CA SER A 407 0.67 25.74 21.55
C SER A 407 1.51 24.66 22.23
N PHE A 408 1.84 23.62 21.49
CA PHE A 408 2.63 22.47 21.95
C PHE A 408 3.24 21.73 20.78
N SER A 409 4.44 21.23 20.91
CA SER A 409 5.10 20.37 19.92
C SER A 409 5.10 20.96 18.51
N ASP A 410 5.33 22.27 18.38
CA ASP A 410 5.26 23.04 17.15
C ASP A 410 3.86 23.08 16.46
N TYR A 411 2.84 22.66 17.19
CA TYR A 411 1.42 22.73 16.79
C TYR A 411 0.72 23.88 17.52
N THR A 412 -0.22 24.53 16.84
CA THR A 412 -1.08 25.55 17.44
C THR A 412 -2.54 25.18 17.26
N LEU A 413 -3.27 25.05 18.35
CA LEU A 413 -4.73 24.98 18.35
C LEU A 413 -5.27 26.40 18.56
N PRO A 414 -5.88 27.03 17.56
CA PRO A 414 -6.35 28.43 17.70
C PRO A 414 -7.66 28.51 18.50
N SER A 415 -7.92 29.68 19.08
CA SER A 415 -9.10 29.91 19.91
C SER A 415 -10.43 29.91 19.16
N ASP A 416 -10.41 29.98 17.85
CA ASP A 416 -11.59 29.91 16.97
C ASP A 416 -11.90 28.50 16.47
N ALA A 417 -11.08 27.50 16.81
CA ALA A 417 -11.42 26.08 16.62
C ALA A 417 -12.58 25.68 17.55
N ALA A 418 -13.32 24.64 17.15
CA ALA A 418 -14.40 24.13 18.00
C ALA A 418 -13.85 23.50 19.28
N LYS A 419 -14.52 23.74 20.42
CA LYS A 419 -14.12 23.22 21.73
C LYS A 419 -14.00 21.69 21.82
N MET A 420 -14.71 20.98 20.98
CA MET A 420 -14.62 19.53 20.89
C MET A 420 -13.20 19.03 20.58
N PHE A 421 -12.34 19.87 20.04
CA PHE A 421 -10.96 19.52 19.67
C PHE A 421 -9.91 19.91 20.72
N ASP A 422 -10.31 20.56 21.85
CA ASP A 422 -9.37 21.12 22.81
C ASP A 422 -8.53 20.10 23.58
N LYS A 423 -9.08 18.95 23.85
CA LYS A 423 -8.55 17.96 24.77
C LYS A 423 -8.46 16.56 24.18
N MET A 424 -8.22 16.50 22.88
CA MET A 424 -8.04 15.22 22.18
C MET A 424 -6.63 14.64 22.43
N GLU A 425 -6.49 13.34 22.26
CA GLU A 425 -5.19 12.67 22.28
C GLU A 425 -4.26 13.15 21.15
N MET A 426 -2.95 13.00 21.32
CA MET A 426 -1.95 13.52 20.37
C MET A 426 -2.08 12.92 18.97
N ARG A 427 -2.51 11.65 18.84
CA ARG A 427 -2.76 11.02 17.53
C ARG A 427 -3.84 11.75 16.72
N PHE A 428 -4.84 12.33 17.37
CA PHE A 428 -5.86 13.13 16.71
C PHE A 428 -5.23 14.32 15.96
N TYR A 429 -4.43 15.13 16.66
CA TYR A 429 -3.79 16.31 16.06
C TYR A 429 -2.79 15.96 14.96
N ALA A 430 -2.18 14.79 15.03
CA ALA A 430 -1.27 14.30 14.02
C ALA A 430 -1.99 13.75 12.78
N SER A 431 -3.21 13.18 12.94
CA SER A 431 -3.89 12.42 11.89
C SER A 431 -5.03 13.16 11.21
N VAL A 432 -5.66 14.12 11.92
CA VAL A 432 -6.92 14.75 11.47
C VAL A 432 -6.73 16.24 11.24
N GLY A 433 -7.03 16.67 10.03
CA GLY A 433 -7.29 18.06 9.71
C GLY A 433 -8.77 18.39 9.94
N PHE A 434 -9.08 19.51 10.58
CA PHE A 434 -10.41 19.96 10.91
C PHE A 434 -10.52 21.48 10.70
N ASN A 435 -11.73 22.01 10.72
CA ASN A 435 -11.93 23.46 10.53
C ASN A 435 -11.20 24.28 11.59
N HIS A 436 -10.44 25.27 11.18
CA HIS A 436 -9.46 26.04 11.96
C HIS A 436 -8.27 25.21 12.48
N CYS A 437 -7.99 24.04 11.87
CA CYS A 437 -6.81 23.26 12.18
C CYS A 437 -5.54 23.96 11.70
N TYR A 438 -4.49 23.84 12.52
CA TYR A 438 -3.15 24.28 12.15
C TYR A 438 -2.45 23.22 11.29
N TRP A 439 -1.83 23.71 10.23
CA TRP A 439 -0.96 22.91 9.37
C TRP A 439 0.47 23.44 9.46
N SER A 440 1.41 22.57 9.79
CA SER A 440 2.83 22.85 9.67
C SER A 440 3.18 23.11 8.19
N GLY A 441 4.22 23.91 7.93
CA GLY A 441 4.65 24.15 6.55
C GLY A 441 5.08 22.84 5.87
N LEU A 442 4.64 22.67 4.61
CA LEU A 442 4.99 21.51 3.80
C LEU A 442 6.17 21.86 2.90
N SER A 443 7.25 21.07 2.96
CA SER A 443 8.37 21.18 2.03
C SER A 443 8.04 20.66 0.63
N TYR A 444 6.94 19.92 0.51
CA TYR A 444 6.53 19.23 -0.70
C TYR A 444 5.89 20.15 -1.76
N ILE A 445 5.17 21.17 -1.33
CA ILE A 445 4.43 22.03 -2.25
C ILE A 445 5.19 23.33 -2.45
N GLY A 446 6.04 23.31 -3.41
CA GLY A 446 6.41 24.54 -3.96
C GLY A 446 7.83 24.93 -3.95
N THR A 447 8.05 25.91 -4.68
CA THR A 447 9.21 26.78 -4.72
C THR A 447 9.77 27.01 -3.32
N GLU A 448 11.04 26.77 -3.16
CA GLU A 448 11.82 27.09 -1.97
C GLU A 448 11.33 28.41 -1.34
N GLY A 449 10.90 28.36 -0.11
CA GLY A 449 10.50 29.51 0.68
C GLY A 449 9.02 29.60 1.07
N ASN A 450 8.12 28.75 0.59
CA ASN A 450 6.70 28.84 0.90
C ASN A 450 6.22 27.81 1.94
N GLN A 451 7.01 27.60 2.97
CA GLN A 451 6.61 26.87 4.17
C GLN A 451 5.74 27.74 5.07
N THR A 452 4.56 28.13 4.59
CA THR A 452 3.65 28.92 5.40
C THR A 452 2.84 28.02 6.30
N LYS A 453 3.24 27.98 7.57
CA LYS A 453 2.40 27.50 8.66
C LYS A 453 1.10 28.29 8.64
N GLN A 454 -0.03 27.61 8.53
CA GLN A 454 -1.31 28.32 8.46
C GLN A 454 -2.45 27.56 9.13
N THR A 455 -3.45 28.30 9.51
CA THR A 455 -4.75 27.76 9.94
C THR A 455 -5.63 27.59 8.71
N VAL A 456 -6.20 26.40 8.55
CA VAL A 456 -7.02 26.04 7.40
C VAL A 456 -8.50 26.03 7.77
N THR A 457 -9.32 26.60 6.90
CA THR A 457 -10.78 26.64 7.09
C THR A 457 -11.50 26.00 5.91
N TYR A 458 -12.46 25.11 6.18
CA TYR A 458 -13.12 24.22 5.22
C TYR A 458 -14.55 24.66 4.84
N TYR A 459 -14.99 25.87 5.18
CA TYR A 459 -16.29 26.37 4.74
C TYR A 459 -16.21 27.02 3.35
N ALA A 460 -17.35 27.30 2.73
CA ALA A 460 -17.49 27.68 1.33
C ALA A 460 -16.60 28.85 0.84
N ASN A 461 -16.25 29.79 1.73
CA ASN A 461 -15.32 30.88 1.44
C ASN A 461 -14.06 30.82 2.31
N GLY A 462 -13.76 29.63 2.85
CA GLY A 462 -12.59 29.40 3.69
C GLY A 462 -11.30 29.29 2.87
N THR A 463 -10.18 29.17 3.56
CA THR A 463 -8.86 29.06 2.91
C THR A 463 -8.72 27.78 2.08
N ALA A 464 -9.40 26.69 2.47
CA ALA A 464 -9.44 25.43 1.73
C ALA A 464 -10.70 25.28 0.85
N ALA A 465 -11.34 26.40 0.46
CA ALA A 465 -12.42 26.35 -0.52
C ALA A 465 -11.88 25.91 -1.89
N PRO A 466 -12.70 25.21 -2.70
CA PRO A 466 -12.31 24.85 -4.06
C PRO A 466 -12.08 26.10 -4.91
N SER A 467 -11.20 26.02 -5.89
CA SER A 467 -11.00 27.07 -6.88
C SER A 467 -12.10 27.05 -7.95
N SER A 468 -12.23 28.13 -8.72
CA SER A 468 -13.15 28.14 -9.88
C SER A 468 -12.76 27.13 -10.96
N ASP A 469 -11.48 26.79 -11.06
CA ASP A 469 -10.93 25.89 -12.07
C ASP A 469 -11.04 24.43 -11.63
N HIS A 470 -11.15 24.17 -10.32
CA HIS A 470 -11.29 22.87 -9.70
C HIS A 470 -12.42 22.87 -8.67
N PRO A 471 -13.68 23.00 -9.11
CA PRO A 471 -14.83 23.07 -8.22
C PRO A 471 -15.11 21.76 -7.46
N GLU A 472 -14.52 20.65 -7.92
CA GLU A 472 -14.57 19.33 -7.29
C GLU A 472 -13.69 19.18 -6.04
N ASP A 473 -12.70 20.08 -5.86
CA ASP A 473 -11.72 20.01 -4.78
C ASP A 473 -12.26 20.56 -3.46
N TYR A 474 -13.37 20.02 -2.98
CA TYR A 474 -13.95 20.43 -1.70
C TYR A 474 -14.00 19.28 -0.70
N ASN A 475 -13.92 19.61 0.58
CA ASN A 475 -14.02 18.66 1.65
C ASN A 475 -15.48 18.44 2.07
N HIS A 476 -15.98 17.20 2.02
CA HIS A 476 -17.38 16.88 2.30
C HIS A 476 -17.72 16.82 3.79
N THR A 477 -16.74 16.48 4.64
CA THR A 477 -17.00 16.24 6.07
C THR A 477 -16.52 17.34 6.99
N GLY A 478 -15.68 18.24 6.50
CA GLY A 478 -14.93 19.18 7.31
C GLY A 478 -13.69 18.57 7.97
N PHE A 479 -13.35 17.31 7.64
CA PHE A 479 -12.20 16.59 8.15
C PHE A 479 -11.36 15.99 7.02
N THR A 480 -10.05 16.13 7.10
CA THR A 480 -9.08 15.59 6.13
C THR A 480 -8.06 14.70 6.83
N CYS A 481 -7.45 13.80 6.06
CA CYS A 481 -6.35 12.98 6.55
C CYS A 481 -5.04 13.77 6.54
N LYS A 482 -4.30 13.79 7.66
CA LYS A 482 -2.98 14.43 7.79
C LYS A 482 -1.82 13.44 7.78
N MET A 483 -2.07 12.15 7.77
CA MET A 483 -1.02 11.13 7.97
C MET A 483 -0.02 11.00 6.82
N TYR A 484 -0.31 11.55 5.65
CA TYR A 484 0.54 11.40 4.46
C TYR A 484 1.25 12.70 4.06
N ILE A 485 1.31 13.67 4.96
CA ILE A 485 1.75 15.03 4.64
C ILE A 485 2.97 15.40 5.44
#